data_c27c4f1d491fbd25c0da32d049211c05
#
_entry.id   c27c4f1d491fbd25c0da32d049211c05
#
_cell.length_a   1.000
_cell.length_b   1.000
_cell.length_c   1.000
_cell.angle_alpha   90.00
_cell.angle_beta   90.00
_cell.angle_gamma   90.00
#
_symmetry.space_group_name_H-M   'P 1'
#
loop_
_entity.id
_entity.type
_entity.pdbx_description
1 polymer ?
#
loop_
_entity_poly.entity_id
_entity_poly.type
_entity_poly.pdbx_seq_one_letter_code
_entity_poly.pdbx_strand_id
1 'polypeptide(L)'
;MLIKKKYTHTEPFVFEAGGQLDQMDLVYFCSDREYSKGEKVVWICHALTGNANPEEWWAQMVGEGKPIDPEKEFVVCVSMLCSSYGECGPATINPASGRPYLLDFPKTTVRDMARANDLVRQALGIECIDLLIGPSIGGFVAYEWLVLQPEIFKEADLVATTFRTPPYMTAFNESQRMALKLDPSFFAAESIQGGAEGLKCARAQALISYRTPQGYNLTQAESDEDCLFADRAASYQRYQGEKLVRREFDAYSYWYLSYALDSMNIGRGRGGVEKALASIKAKCRLISISTDQLFPPCLGEYAASVIPDACHYEISSEFGHDGFLIENDCLIEALGLK
;
A
#
# COMPACT_ATOMS: atom_id res chain seq x y z
N MET A 1 16.40 -2.41 14.72
CA MET A 1 16.57 -1.51 13.55
C MET A 1 16.42 -2.31 12.27
N LEU A 2 15.80 -1.72 11.26
CA LEU A 2 15.68 -2.34 9.94
C LEU A 2 16.77 -1.84 8.99
N ILE A 3 17.32 -2.72 8.15
CA ILE A 3 18.33 -2.40 7.15
C ILE A 3 17.81 -2.61 5.74
N LYS A 4 18.22 -1.73 4.82
CA LYS A 4 17.90 -1.83 3.39
C LYS A 4 18.72 -2.96 2.76
N LYS A 5 18.03 -3.87 2.08
CA LYS A 5 18.64 -4.92 1.25
C LYS A 5 18.02 -4.93 -0.14
N LYS A 6 18.66 -5.65 -1.05
CA LYS A 6 18.18 -5.85 -2.41
C LYS A 6 18.27 -7.32 -2.78
N TYR A 7 17.23 -7.82 -3.43
CA TYR A 7 17.19 -9.11 -4.08
C TYR A 7 17.04 -8.92 -5.59
N THR A 8 17.94 -9.48 -6.36
CA THR A 8 17.87 -9.50 -7.83
C THR A 8 17.27 -10.81 -8.29
N HIS A 9 16.08 -10.75 -8.88
CA HIS A 9 15.45 -11.90 -9.55
C HIS A 9 15.95 -11.96 -10.99
N THR A 10 16.57 -13.06 -11.36
CA THR A 10 17.26 -13.23 -12.66
C THR A 10 16.48 -14.05 -13.68
N GLU A 11 15.32 -14.58 -13.27
CA GLU A 11 14.41 -15.28 -14.16
C GLU A 11 13.36 -14.31 -14.73
N PRO A 12 12.80 -14.58 -15.93
CA PRO A 12 11.76 -13.74 -16.48
C PRO A 12 10.51 -13.63 -15.57
N PHE A 13 10.12 -12.41 -15.21
CA PHE A 13 8.90 -12.15 -14.49
C PHE A 13 7.81 -11.67 -15.46
N VAL A 14 6.82 -12.54 -15.70
CA VAL A 14 5.67 -12.24 -16.57
C VAL A 14 4.57 -11.59 -15.75
N PHE A 15 4.14 -10.39 -16.14
CA PHE A 15 3.06 -9.65 -15.47
C PHE A 15 1.68 -10.20 -15.85
N GLU A 16 0.74 -10.15 -14.92
CA GLU A 16 -0.63 -10.64 -15.12
C GLU A 16 -1.34 -9.92 -16.29
N ALA A 17 -1.09 -8.63 -16.46
CA ALA A 17 -1.66 -7.81 -17.53
C ALA A 17 -0.90 -7.91 -18.87
N GLY A 18 0.11 -8.77 -18.94
CA GLY A 18 1.02 -8.91 -20.09
C GLY A 18 2.30 -8.08 -19.94
N GLY A 19 3.27 -8.41 -20.79
CA GLY A 19 4.63 -7.90 -20.69
C GLY A 19 5.48 -8.71 -19.68
N GLN A 20 6.80 -8.51 -19.75
CA GLN A 20 7.75 -9.19 -18.85
C GLN A 20 8.97 -8.31 -18.60
N LEU A 21 9.66 -8.59 -17.52
CA LEU A 21 11.04 -8.18 -17.26
C LEU A 21 11.91 -9.42 -17.20
N ASP A 22 13.04 -9.42 -17.90
CA ASP A 22 13.98 -10.56 -17.87
C ASP A 22 14.72 -10.64 -16.54
N GLN A 23 14.82 -9.52 -15.86
CA GLN A 23 15.42 -9.38 -14.53
C GLN A 23 14.73 -8.25 -13.79
N MET A 24 14.61 -8.34 -12.46
CA MET A 24 14.13 -7.24 -11.63
C MET A 24 14.82 -7.18 -10.28
N ASP A 25 15.06 -5.95 -9.81
CA ASP A 25 15.62 -5.67 -8.51
C ASP A 25 14.51 -5.32 -7.51
N LEU A 26 14.40 -6.09 -6.45
CA LEU A 26 13.43 -5.89 -5.38
C LEU A 26 14.14 -5.35 -4.13
N VAL A 27 13.84 -4.10 -3.79
CA VAL A 27 14.30 -3.49 -2.54
C VAL A 27 13.40 -3.96 -1.40
N TYR A 28 14.02 -4.30 -0.28
CA TYR A 28 13.29 -4.61 0.95
C TYR A 28 14.08 -4.13 2.18
N PHE A 29 13.38 -3.95 3.27
CA PHE A 29 13.97 -3.75 4.59
C PHE A 29 13.71 -4.97 5.44
N CYS A 30 14.69 -5.37 6.23
CA CYS A 30 14.53 -6.46 7.19
C CYS A 30 15.34 -6.17 8.46
N SER A 31 15.06 -6.94 9.52
CA SER A 31 15.85 -6.91 10.76
C SER A 31 17.35 -7.03 10.47
N ASP A 32 18.17 -6.27 11.19
CA ASP A 32 19.64 -6.21 11.01
C ASP A 32 20.32 -7.49 11.53
N ARG A 33 19.93 -8.62 10.97
CA ARG A 33 20.52 -9.93 11.17
C ARG A 33 20.15 -10.89 10.05
N GLU A 34 20.77 -12.06 10.00
CA GLU A 34 20.33 -13.14 9.12
C GLU A 34 19.12 -13.86 9.74
N TYR A 35 18.18 -14.27 8.88
CA TYR A 35 17.03 -15.06 9.30
C TYR A 35 17.47 -16.43 9.84
N SER A 36 16.96 -16.81 10.99
CA SER A 36 17.17 -18.13 11.58
C SER A 36 15.90 -18.97 11.49
N LYS A 37 16.01 -20.22 11.00
CA LYS A 37 14.85 -21.10 10.84
C LYS A 37 14.11 -21.31 12.17
N GLY A 38 12.79 -21.04 12.16
CA GLY A 38 11.92 -21.14 13.33
C GLY A 38 11.80 -19.84 14.15
N GLU A 39 12.51 -18.78 13.78
CA GLU A 39 12.32 -17.44 14.32
C GLU A 39 10.97 -16.89 13.88
N LYS A 40 10.31 -16.12 14.77
CA LYS A 40 9.04 -15.46 14.47
C LYS A 40 9.21 -14.43 13.37
N VAL A 41 8.45 -14.55 12.29
CA VAL A 41 8.49 -13.65 11.12
C VAL A 41 7.28 -12.76 11.11
N VAL A 42 7.51 -11.44 11.03
CA VAL A 42 6.48 -10.42 10.77
C VAL A 42 6.73 -9.82 9.40
N TRP A 43 5.76 -9.95 8.50
CA TRP A 43 5.84 -9.42 7.15
C TRP A 43 4.88 -8.26 6.96
N ILE A 44 5.41 -7.09 6.58
CA ILE A 44 4.65 -5.86 6.41
C ILE A 44 4.51 -5.55 4.91
N CYS A 45 3.27 -5.33 4.46
CA CYS A 45 2.98 -4.76 3.14
C CYS A 45 2.67 -3.28 3.32
N HIS A 46 3.50 -2.37 2.79
CA HIS A 46 3.38 -0.93 3.07
C HIS A 46 2.19 -0.26 2.38
N ALA A 47 1.78 0.93 2.84
CA ALA A 47 0.73 1.75 2.23
C ALA A 47 1.21 2.48 0.96
N LEU A 48 0.28 3.02 0.15
CA LEU A 48 0.50 3.57 -1.20
C LEU A 48 1.68 4.52 -1.33
N THR A 49 1.78 5.51 -0.45
CA THR A 49 2.87 6.51 -0.43
C THR A 49 3.87 6.29 0.69
N GLY A 50 3.80 5.14 1.34
CA GLY A 50 4.84 4.62 2.21
C GLY A 50 6.02 4.06 1.41
N ASN A 51 7.01 3.55 2.13
CA ASN A 51 8.16 2.86 1.56
C ASN A 51 8.40 1.54 2.31
N ALA A 52 9.42 0.80 1.92
CA ALA A 52 9.76 -0.48 2.55
C ALA A 52 10.39 -0.34 3.95
N ASN A 53 10.62 0.89 4.45
CA ASN A 53 11.05 1.13 5.82
C ASN A 53 9.86 1.55 6.72
N PRO A 54 9.15 0.64 7.37
CA PRO A 54 8.01 0.98 8.20
C PRO A 54 8.39 1.75 9.48
N GLU A 55 9.64 1.75 9.92
CA GLU A 55 10.11 2.60 11.03
C GLU A 55 9.94 4.10 10.72
N GLU A 56 9.88 4.51 9.43
CA GLU A 56 9.71 5.91 9.02
C GLU A 56 8.26 6.39 9.02
N TRP A 57 7.34 5.56 8.50
CA TRP A 57 5.96 5.98 8.29
C TRP A 57 4.97 5.38 9.29
N TRP A 58 5.41 4.36 10.04
CA TRP A 58 4.62 3.69 11.08
C TRP A 58 5.38 3.55 12.39
N ALA A 59 6.15 4.58 12.73
CA ALA A 59 7.09 4.62 13.86
C ALA A 59 6.46 4.35 15.25
N GLN A 60 5.14 4.43 15.39
CA GLN A 60 4.45 4.03 16.63
C GLN A 60 4.19 2.52 16.68
N MET A 61 4.21 1.85 15.55
CA MET A 61 3.95 0.41 15.42
C MET A 61 5.23 -0.40 15.31
N VAL A 62 6.26 0.12 14.62
CA VAL A 62 7.46 -0.62 14.24
C VAL A 62 8.71 0.07 14.75
N GLY A 63 9.59 -0.66 15.42
CA GLY A 63 10.86 -0.18 15.95
C GLY A 63 11.23 -0.86 17.28
N GLU A 64 12.40 -0.54 17.80
CA GLU A 64 12.85 -1.05 19.10
C GLU A 64 11.86 -0.69 20.22
N GLY A 65 11.42 -1.68 20.97
CA GLY A 65 10.43 -1.51 22.04
C GLY A 65 9.03 -1.15 21.59
N LYS A 66 8.73 -1.20 20.29
CA LYS A 66 7.40 -0.99 19.72
C LYS A 66 6.64 -2.32 19.62
N PRO A 67 5.31 -2.28 19.33
CA PRO A 67 4.50 -3.49 19.15
C PRO A 67 5.08 -4.51 18.17
N ILE A 68 5.70 -4.06 17.08
CA ILE A 68 6.49 -4.86 16.16
C ILE A 68 7.95 -4.47 16.36
N ASP A 69 8.70 -5.32 17.04
CA ASP A 69 10.08 -5.04 17.48
C ASP A 69 11.08 -5.86 16.66
N PRO A 70 11.85 -5.22 15.75
CA PRO A 70 12.85 -5.92 14.92
C PRO A 70 13.95 -6.64 15.72
N GLU A 71 14.14 -6.30 16.99
CA GLU A 71 15.11 -6.99 17.86
C GLU A 71 14.55 -8.34 18.37
N LYS A 72 13.22 -8.47 18.45
CA LYS A 72 12.55 -9.69 18.95
C LYS A 72 12.04 -10.59 17.85
N GLU A 73 11.69 -10.01 16.69
CA GLU A 73 11.06 -10.69 15.57
C GLU A 73 11.84 -10.41 14.28
N PHE A 74 11.85 -11.35 13.34
CA PHE A 74 12.40 -11.08 12.01
C PHE A 74 11.37 -10.32 11.17
N VAL A 75 11.52 -9.01 11.10
CA VAL A 75 10.61 -8.14 10.35
C VAL A 75 11.08 -8.00 8.92
N VAL A 76 10.17 -8.10 7.96
CA VAL A 76 10.43 -7.88 6.53
C VAL A 76 9.37 -6.97 5.94
N CYS A 77 9.78 -6.01 5.12
CA CYS A 77 8.90 -5.19 4.29
C CYS A 77 9.52 -5.00 2.90
N VAL A 78 8.81 -5.42 1.86
CA VAL A 78 9.27 -5.30 0.46
C VAL A 78 8.65 -4.07 -0.17
N SER A 79 9.45 -3.32 -0.95
CA SER A 79 8.93 -2.21 -1.74
C SER A 79 7.98 -2.73 -2.81
N MET A 80 6.79 -2.14 -2.90
CA MET A 80 5.83 -2.48 -3.95
C MET A 80 6.43 -2.25 -5.33
N LEU A 81 6.10 -3.11 -6.27
CA LEU A 81 6.34 -2.85 -7.68
C LEU A 81 5.72 -1.50 -8.07
N CYS A 82 6.43 -0.73 -8.86
CA CYS A 82 6.07 0.63 -9.27
C CYS A 82 6.11 1.69 -8.15
N SER A 83 6.59 1.40 -6.94
CA SER A 83 6.82 2.44 -5.94
C SER A 83 8.01 3.32 -6.33
N SER A 84 7.87 4.66 -6.17
CA SER A 84 8.96 5.62 -6.37
C SER A 84 10.18 5.37 -5.48
N TYR A 85 9.99 4.65 -4.38
CA TYR A 85 11.05 4.33 -3.41
C TYR A 85 11.66 2.92 -3.62
N GLY A 86 11.18 2.20 -4.65
CA GLY A 86 11.70 0.89 -5.05
C GLY A 86 12.68 1.01 -6.23
N GLU A 87 13.16 -0.13 -6.70
CA GLU A 87 14.03 -0.20 -7.89
C GLU A 87 13.35 -0.91 -9.08
N CYS A 88 12.15 -1.45 -8.90
CA CYS A 88 11.37 -2.09 -9.96
C CYS A 88 10.09 -1.29 -10.25
N GLY A 89 10.12 -0.49 -11.30
CA GLY A 89 9.02 0.38 -11.68
C GLY A 89 9.36 1.27 -12.88
N PRO A 90 8.59 2.34 -13.11
CA PRO A 90 8.77 3.25 -14.25
C PRO A 90 10.16 3.86 -14.38
N ALA A 91 10.88 4.04 -13.27
CA ALA A 91 12.25 4.57 -13.26
C ALA A 91 13.30 3.52 -13.66
N THR A 92 12.96 2.23 -13.71
CA THR A 92 13.86 1.16 -14.14
C THR A 92 14.34 1.42 -15.56
N ILE A 93 15.63 1.22 -15.80
CA ILE A 93 16.20 1.38 -17.14
C ILE A 93 15.76 0.23 -18.04
N ASN A 94 15.14 0.55 -19.15
CA ASN A 94 14.80 -0.41 -20.19
C ASN A 94 16.09 -0.81 -20.94
N PRO A 95 16.50 -2.08 -20.88
CA PRO A 95 17.76 -2.50 -21.51
C PRO A 95 17.76 -2.35 -23.03
N ALA A 96 16.61 -2.31 -23.68
CA ALA A 96 16.50 -2.12 -25.13
C ALA A 96 16.73 -0.68 -25.57
N SER A 97 16.33 0.31 -24.74
CA SER A 97 16.47 1.74 -25.09
C SER A 97 17.59 2.46 -24.34
N GLY A 98 18.06 1.91 -23.22
CA GLY A 98 19.01 2.57 -22.30
C GLY A 98 18.39 3.75 -21.53
N ARG A 99 17.06 3.91 -21.53
CA ARG A 99 16.30 4.97 -20.85
C ARG A 99 15.32 4.37 -19.86
N PRO A 100 14.82 5.14 -18.86
CA PRO A 100 13.74 4.68 -18.00
C PRO A 100 12.53 4.23 -18.83
N TYR A 101 11.84 3.21 -18.35
CA TYR A 101 10.61 2.73 -18.99
C TYR A 101 9.50 3.78 -19.04
N LEU A 102 9.34 4.58 -18.00
CA LEU A 102 8.27 5.54 -17.82
C LEU A 102 6.90 4.94 -18.14
N LEU A 103 6.21 5.40 -19.21
CA LEU A 103 4.90 4.89 -19.63
C LEU A 103 4.96 3.52 -20.35
N ASP A 104 6.14 3.05 -20.70
CA ASP A 104 6.34 1.74 -21.34
C ASP A 104 6.54 0.60 -20.32
N PHE A 105 6.55 0.91 -19.02
CA PHE A 105 6.66 -0.13 -18.00
C PHE A 105 5.44 -1.08 -18.05
N PRO A 106 5.60 -2.39 -17.83
CA PRO A 106 4.48 -3.33 -17.83
C PRO A 106 3.42 -2.94 -16.79
N LYS A 107 2.13 -3.00 -17.18
CA LYS A 107 1.04 -2.74 -16.24
C LYS A 107 1.07 -3.77 -15.12
N THR A 108 1.20 -3.27 -13.91
CA THR A 108 1.35 -4.08 -12.69
C THR A 108 0.01 -4.22 -11.99
N THR A 109 -0.30 -5.41 -11.52
CA THR A 109 -1.47 -5.70 -10.69
C THR A 109 -1.07 -5.96 -9.24
N VAL A 110 -2.04 -5.93 -8.33
CA VAL A 110 -1.83 -6.33 -6.92
C VAL A 110 -1.33 -7.78 -6.83
N ARG A 111 -1.77 -8.65 -7.74
CA ARG A 111 -1.30 -10.04 -7.81
C ARG A 111 0.19 -10.14 -8.16
N ASP A 112 0.69 -9.30 -9.03
CA ASP A 112 2.10 -9.22 -9.34
C ASP A 112 2.91 -8.75 -8.12
N MET A 113 2.39 -7.80 -7.35
CA MET A 113 3.00 -7.35 -6.09
C MET A 113 3.06 -8.47 -5.05
N ALA A 114 2.01 -9.27 -4.91
CA ALA A 114 2.00 -10.44 -4.02
C ALA A 114 3.05 -11.48 -4.45
N ARG A 115 3.17 -11.75 -5.76
CA ARG A 115 4.20 -12.64 -6.32
C ARG A 115 5.61 -12.12 -6.07
N ALA A 116 5.84 -10.81 -6.20
CA ALA A 116 7.13 -10.19 -5.91
C ALA A 116 7.52 -10.33 -4.43
N ASN A 117 6.56 -10.18 -3.51
CA ASN A 117 6.79 -10.45 -2.08
C ASN A 117 7.19 -11.92 -1.86
N ASP A 118 6.53 -12.87 -2.53
CA ASP A 118 6.86 -14.30 -2.41
C ASP A 118 8.26 -14.64 -2.93
N LEU A 119 8.73 -13.96 -3.97
CA LEU A 119 10.11 -14.14 -4.46
C LEU A 119 11.16 -13.75 -3.40
N VAL A 120 10.95 -12.63 -2.71
CA VAL A 120 11.84 -12.21 -1.61
C VAL A 120 11.75 -13.18 -0.44
N ARG A 121 10.55 -13.67 -0.08
CA ARG A 121 10.37 -14.69 0.96
C ARG A 121 11.16 -15.95 0.65
N GLN A 122 11.06 -16.45 -0.58
CA GLN A 122 11.79 -17.63 -1.01
C GLN A 122 13.30 -17.41 -0.97
N ALA A 123 13.78 -16.26 -1.43
CA ALA A 123 15.20 -15.89 -1.40
C ALA A 123 15.76 -15.81 0.03
N LEU A 124 14.94 -15.42 1.01
CA LEU A 124 15.29 -15.41 2.43
C LEU A 124 15.18 -16.79 3.09
N GLY A 125 14.67 -17.82 2.39
CA GLY A 125 14.47 -19.16 2.94
C GLY A 125 13.36 -19.24 4.00
N ILE A 126 12.44 -18.26 4.04
CA ILE A 126 11.33 -18.20 4.99
C ILE A 126 10.23 -19.16 4.53
N GLU A 127 10.00 -20.24 5.30
CA GLU A 127 8.99 -21.24 4.99
C GLU A 127 7.59 -20.79 5.45
N CYS A 128 7.50 -20.06 6.57
CA CYS A 128 6.24 -19.64 7.19
C CYS A 128 6.35 -18.21 7.70
N ILE A 129 5.27 -17.45 7.57
CA ILE A 129 5.11 -16.08 8.09
C ILE A 129 4.15 -16.16 9.27
N ASP A 130 4.62 -15.76 10.47
CA ASP A 130 3.82 -15.79 11.69
C ASP A 130 2.74 -14.71 11.69
N LEU A 131 3.08 -13.52 11.21
CA LEU A 131 2.15 -12.40 11.06
C LEU A 131 2.37 -11.67 9.74
N LEU A 132 1.35 -11.67 8.87
CA LEU A 132 1.26 -10.81 7.70
C LEU A 132 0.42 -9.59 8.07
N ILE A 133 0.95 -8.38 7.89
CA ILE A 133 0.18 -7.16 8.18
C ILE A 133 0.21 -6.21 6.98
N GLY A 134 -0.97 -5.69 6.60
CA GLY A 134 -1.11 -4.79 5.47
C GLY A 134 -2.18 -3.73 5.67
N PRO A 135 -1.82 -2.44 5.80
CA PRO A 135 -2.77 -1.34 5.76
C PRO A 135 -3.05 -0.89 4.31
N SER A 136 -4.30 -0.53 4.03
CA SER A 136 -4.73 0.06 2.75
C SER A 136 -4.37 -0.84 1.55
N ILE A 137 -3.64 -0.34 0.54
CA ILE A 137 -3.14 -1.14 -0.59
C ILE A 137 -2.22 -2.28 -0.12
N GLY A 138 -1.50 -2.11 0.98
CA GLY A 138 -0.74 -3.21 1.59
C GLY A 138 -1.63 -4.38 1.95
N GLY A 139 -2.85 -4.11 2.41
CA GLY A 139 -3.87 -5.12 2.65
C GLY A 139 -4.38 -5.78 1.36
N PHE A 140 -4.41 -5.06 0.22
CA PHE A 140 -4.71 -5.68 -1.08
C PHE A 140 -3.66 -6.73 -1.43
N VAL A 141 -2.39 -6.39 -1.27
CA VAL A 141 -1.26 -7.32 -1.49
C VAL A 141 -1.37 -8.51 -0.54
N ALA A 142 -1.68 -8.25 0.74
CA ALA A 142 -1.85 -9.29 1.74
C ALA A 142 -3.01 -10.25 1.38
N TYR A 143 -4.19 -9.72 1.01
CA TYR A 143 -5.32 -10.56 0.56
C TYR A 143 -4.96 -11.44 -0.65
N GLU A 144 -4.33 -10.86 -1.67
CA GLU A 144 -3.92 -11.65 -2.85
C GLU A 144 -2.92 -12.74 -2.46
N TRP A 145 -1.97 -12.43 -1.58
CA TRP A 145 -0.96 -13.40 -1.17
C TRP A 145 -1.52 -14.51 -0.29
N LEU A 146 -2.44 -14.18 0.63
CA LEU A 146 -3.17 -15.17 1.43
C LEU A 146 -3.92 -16.20 0.57
N VAL A 147 -4.48 -15.77 -0.56
CA VAL A 147 -5.18 -16.67 -1.49
C VAL A 147 -4.22 -17.41 -2.43
N LEU A 148 -3.09 -16.79 -2.82
CA LEU A 148 -2.08 -17.44 -3.66
C LEU A 148 -1.32 -18.55 -2.92
N GLN A 149 -1.02 -18.34 -1.65
CA GLN A 149 -0.16 -19.21 -0.83
C GLN A 149 -0.76 -19.46 0.56
N PRO A 150 -1.96 -20.06 0.65
CA PRO A 150 -2.71 -20.11 1.92
C PRO A 150 -2.00 -20.87 3.05
N GLU A 151 -1.00 -21.72 2.74
CA GLU A 151 -0.34 -22.58 3.72
C GLU A 151 0.82 -21.91 4.47
N ILE A 152 1.28 -20.74 4.00
CA ILE A 152 2.50 -20.14 4.55
C ILE A 152 2.25 -19.11 5.66
N PHE A 153 0.99 -18.79 5.96
CA PHE A 153 0.62 -17.76 6.94
C PHE A 153 -0.07 -18.37 8.15
N LYS A 154 0.34 -17.96 9.37
CA LYS A 154 -0.38 -18.29 10.60
C LYS A 154 -1.47 -17.27 10.91
N GLU A 155 -1.09 -16.00 10.95
CA GLU A 155 -2.01 -14.88 11.24
C GLU A 155 -1.88 -13.78 10.18
N ALA A 156 -2.97 -13.04 9.98
CA ALA A 156 -2.98 -11.88 9.09
C ALA A 156 -3.81 -10.73 9.66
N ASP A 157 -3.24 -9.52 9.62
CA ASP A 157 -3.87 -8.27 10.01
C ASP A 157 -4.15 -7.41 8.79
N LEU A 158 -5.42 -7.25 8.47
CA LEU A 158 -5.92 -6.57 7.28
C LEU A 158 -6.55 -5.25 7.71
N VAL A 159 -5.80 -4.15 7.60
CA VAL A 159 -6.13 -2.86 8.22
C VAL A 159 -6.62 -1.86 7.18
N ALA A 160 -7.81 -1.27 7.39
CA ALA A 160 -8.40 -0.25 6.51
C ALA A 160 -8.28 -0.64 5.02
N THR A 161 -8.77 -1.83 4.66
CA THR A 161 -8.54 -2.45 3.35
C THR A 161 -9.75 -3.28 2.88
N THR A 162 -9.67 -3.82 1.66
CA THR A 162 -10.74 -4.67 1.11
C THR A 162 -10.20 -5.71 0.13
N PHE A 163 -11.04 -6.70 -0.17
CA PHE A 163 -10.81 -7.83 -1.08
C PHE A 163 -11.15 -7.53 -2.55
N ARG A 164 -11.78 -6.39 -2.81
CA ARG A 164 -12.18 -5.93 -4.17
C ARG A 164 -12.32 -4.42 -4.16
N THR A 165 -11.70 -3.73 -5.15
CA THR A 165 -11.80 -2.28 -5.28
C THR A 165 -13.25 -1.83 -5.48
N PRO A 166 -13.77 -0.95 -4.58
CA PRO A 166 -15.10 -0.37 -4.77
C PRO A 166 -15.12 0.59 -5.96
N PRO A 167 -16.27 0.71 -6.68
CA PRO A 167 -16.42 1.66 -7.78
C PRO A 167 -16.12 3.13 -7.37
N TYR A 168 -16.41 3.51 -6.15
CA TYR A 168 -16.12 4.84 -5.59
C TYR A 168 -14.61 5.13 -5.62
N MET A 169 -13.78 4.17 -5.19
CA MET A 169 -12.33 4.29 -5.26
C MET A 169 -11.83 4.40 -6.70
N THR A 170 -12.35 3.58 -7.62
CA THR A 170 -12.01 3.65 -9.05
C THR A 170 -12.33 5.03 -9.64
N ALA A 171 -13.46 5.66 -9.24
CA ALA A 171 -13.82 7.00 -9.67
C ALA A 171 -12.79 8.05 -9.19
N PHE A 172 -12.34 7.98 -7.94
CA PHE A 172 -11.26 8.84 -7.46
C PHE A 172 -9.94 8.59 -8.19
N ASN A 173 -9.56 7.33 -8.38
CA ASN A 173 -8.33 6.98 -9.09
C ASN A 173 -8.35 7.54 -10.52
N GLU A 174 -9.47 7.44 -11.25
CA GLU A 174 -9.55 8.01 -12.60
C GLU A 174 -9.50 9.54 -12.59
N SER A 175 -10.16 10.22 -11.64
CA SER A 175 -10.07 11.67 -11.54
C SER A 175 -8.62 12.14 -11.30
N GLN A 176 -7.86 11.41 -10.52
CA GLN A 176 -6.44 11.66 -10.28
C GLN A 176 -5.60 11.40 -11.54
N ARG A 177 -5.88 10.32 -12.27
CA ARG A 177 -5.23 10.06 -13.57
C ARG A 177 -5.56 11.12 -14.62
N MET A 178 -6.78 11.68 -14.59
CA MET A 178 -7.12 12.82 -15.45
C MET A 178 -6.25 14.04 -15.14
N ALA A 179 -5.98 14.32 -13.85
CA ALA A 179 -5.08 15.40 -13.48
C ALA A 179 -3.64 15.18 -14.00
N LEU A 180 -3.11 13.96 -13.91
CA LEU A 180 -1.81 13.60 -14.50
C LEU A 180 -1.79 13.85 -16.00
N LYS A 181 -2.86 13.44 -16.71
CA LYS A 181 -2.96 13.60 -18.18
C LYS A 181 -2.99 15.06 -18.63
N LEU A 182 -3.40 15.99 -17.77
CA LEU A 182 -3.43 17.43 -18.09
C LEU A 182 -2.05 18.09 -18.01
N ASP A 183 -1.06 17.44 -17.41
CA ASP A 183 0.31 17.92 -17.37
C ASP A 183 1.04 17.55 -18.68
N PRO A 184 1.41 18.53 -19.54
CA PRO A 184 2.06 18.24 -20.82
C PRO A 184 3.37 17.47 -20.69
N SER A 185 4.11 17.65 -19.58
CA SER A 185 5.38 16.99 -19.34
C SER A 185 5.24 15.50 -19.03
N PHE A 186 4.04 15.05 -18.62
CA PHE A 186 3.76 13.65 -18.33
C PHE A 186 3.87 12.79 -19.60
N PHE A 187 3.23 13.20 -20.70
CA PHE A 187 3.28 12.45 -21.96
C PHE A 187 4.53 12.73 -22.79
N ALA A 188 5.25 13.83 -22.52
CA ALA A 188 6.54 14.04 -23.14
C ALA A 188 7.53 12.92 -22.78
N ALA A 189 7.36 12.32 -21.58
CA ALA A 189 8.07 11.12 -21.11
C ALA A 189 9.59 11.21 -21.29
N GLU A 190 10.16 12.40 -21.05
CA GLU A 190 11.59 12.66 -21.23
C GLU A 190 12.41 12.32 -19.98
N SER A 191 11.77 12.44 -18.81
CA SER A 191 12.41 12.14 -17.54
C SER A 191 11.39 11.72 -16.47
N ILE A 192 11.88 11.11 -15.38
CA ILE A 192 11.05 10.69 -14.24
C ILE A 192 10.37 11.87 -13.51
N GLN A 193 10.85 13.10 -13.70
CA GLN A 193 10.27 14.31 -13.14
C GLN A 193 9.05 14.82 -13.93
N GLY A 194 8.76 14.26 -15.11
CA GLY A 194 7.57 14.60 -15.90
C GLY A 194 6.29 14.34 -15.12
N GLY A 195 5.27 15.20 -15.32
CA GLY A 195 3.96 15.07 -14.68
C GLY A 195 3.89 15.59 -13.23
N ALA A 196 4.89 16.32 -12.75
CA ALA A 196 4.96 16.76 -11.36
C ALA A 196 3.79 17.69 -10.96
N GLU A 197 3.33 18.58 -11.82
CA GLU A 197 2.20 19.47 -11.56
C GLU A 197 0.87 18.69 -11.53
N GLY A 198 0.71 17.74 -12.46
CA GLY A 198 -0.41 16.79 -12.44
C GLY A 198 -0.44 15.95 -11.17
N LEU A 199 0.72 15.51 -10.69
CA LEU A 199 0.85 14.74 -9.45
C LEU A 199 0.45 15.55 -8.21
N LYS A 200 0.81 16.83 -8.13
CA LYS A 200 0.36 17.72 -7.05
C LYS A 200 -1.17 17.78 -6.97
N CYS A 201 -1.82 17.94 -8.13
CA CYS A 201 -3.27 17.97 -8.23
C CYS A 201 -3.88 16.60 -7.88
N ALA A 202 -3.34 15.51 -8.40
CA ALA A 202 -3.79 14.14 -8.09
C ALA A 202 -3.69 13.84 -6.59
N ARG A 203 -2.60 14.23 -5.93
CA ARG A 203 -2.43 14.07 -4.48
C ARG A 203 -3.44 14.90 -3.68
N ALA A 204 -3.71 16.13 -4.09
CA ALA A 204 -4.71 16.98 -3.44
C ALA A 204 -6.10 16.34 -3.51
N GLN A 205 -6.48 15.77 -4.65
CA GLN A 205 -7.75 15.02 -4.81
C GLN A 205 -7.79 13.77 -3.93
N ALA A 206 -6.69 13.00 -3.89
CA ALA A 206 -6.60 11.79 -3.07
C ALA A 206 -6.87 12.09 -1.59
N LEU A 207 -6.31 13.17 -1.05
CA LEU A 207 -6.50 13.53 0.36
C LEU A 207 -7.95 13.84 0.73
N ILE A 208 -8.75 14.33 -0.20
CA ILE A 208 -10.18 14.54 0.04
C ILE A 208 -10.87 13.19 0.29
N SER A 209 -10.47 12.15 -0.44
CA SER A 209 -11.03 10.80 -0.26
C SER A 209 -10.51 10.07 0.98
N TYR A 210 -9.33 10.45 1.49
CA TYR A 210 -8.73 9.83 2.69
C TYR A 210 -9.28 10.40 3.98
N ARG A 211 -9.86 11.61 3.93
CA ARG A 211 -10.34 12.31 5.11
C ARG A 211 -11.85 12.55 5.06
N THR A 212 -12.42 12.88 6.21
CA THR A 212 -13.83 13.19 6.34
C THR A 212 -14.06 14.70 6.36
N PRO A 213 -15.29 15.17 6.08
CA PRO A 213 -15.66 16.58 6.34
C PRO A 213 -15.41 17.00 7.80
N GLN A 214 -15.69 16.11 8.76
CA GLN A 214 -15.46 16.34 10.18
C GLN A 214 -13.97 16.52 10.47
N GLY A 215 -13.10 15.63 9.96
CA GLY A 215 -11.65 15.74 10.10
C GLY A 215 -11.09 17.03 9.49
N TYR A 216 -11.63 17.49 8.36
CA TYR A 216 -11.27 18.79 7.78
C TYR A 216 -11.74 19.93 8.66
N ASN A 217 -12.98 19.92 9.15
CA ASN A 217 -13.51 20.97 10.03
C ASN A 217 -12.73 21.09 11.33
N LEU A 218 -12.29 19.96 11.90
CA LEU A 218 -11.47 19.96 13.12
C LEU A 218 -10.06 20.54 12.90
N THR A 219 -9.46 20.33 11.73
CA THR A 219 -8.04 20.62 11.53
C THR A 219 -7.77 21.81 10.61
N GLN A 220 -8.72 22.19 9.73
CA GLN A 220 -8.53 23.18 8.68
C GLN A 220 -9.58 24.31 8.70
N ALA A 221 -10.35 24.45 9.79
CA ALA A 221 -11.23 25.59 9.95
C ALA A 221 -10.44 26.91 9.98
N GLU A 222 -11.01 27.96 9.37
CA GLU A 222 -10.43 29.31 9.48
C GLU A 222 -10.45 29.77 10.94
N SER A 223 -9.43 30.51 11.32
CA SER A 223 -9.31 31.13 12.65
C SER A 223 -9.86 32.53 12.69
N ASP A 224 -10.01 33.19 11.52
CA ASP A 224 -10.58 34.54 11.36
C ASP A 224 -11.96 34.41 10.71
N GLU A 225 -13.01 34.74 11.49
CA GLU A 225 -14.41 34.68 11.04
C GLU A 225 -14.75 35.81 10.02
N ASP A 226 -13.94 36.85 9.97
CA ASP A 226 -14.11 37.96 9.05
C ASP A 226 -13.35 37.79 7.71
N CYS A 227 -12.67 36.64 7.52
CA CYS A 227 -11.95 36.40 6.28
C CYS A 227 -12.89 36.34 5.07
N LEU A 228 -12.58 37.09 4.02
CA LEU A 228 -13.44 37.18 2.83
C LEU A 228 -13.35 35.86 1.99
N PHE A 229 -12.18 35.25 1.92
CA PHE A 229 -11.96 34.00 1.19
C PHE A 229 -11.21 33.02 2.09
N ALA A 230 -11.85 31.92 2.42
CA ALA A 230 -11.23 30.84 3.20
C ALA A 230 -10.02 30.25 2.43
N ASP A 231 -8.85 30.23 3.04
CA ASP A 231 -7.60 29.72 2.42
C ASP A 231 -6.92 28.60 3.21
N ARG A 232 -7.25 28.40 4.48
CA ARG A 232 -6.56 27.40 5.31
C ARG A 232 -6.66 25.99 4.73
N ALA A 233 -7.86 25.53 4.39
CA ALA A 233 -8.04 24.22 3.75
C ALA A 233 -7.44 24.21 2.34
N ALA A 234 -7.53 25.31 1.57
CA ALA A 234 -6.96 25.42 0.24
C ALA A 234 -5.43 25.38 0.28
N SER A 235 -4.78 26.10 1.21
CA SER A 235 -3.33 26.08 1.40
C SER A 235 -2.85 24.71 1.85
N TYR A 236 -3.61 24.01 2.70
CA TYR A 236 -3.33 22.64 3.09
C TYR A 236 -3.29 21.67 1.89
N GLN A 237 -4.28 21.78 0.98
CA GLN A 237 -4.31 20.95 -0.23
C GLN A 237 -3.11 21.21 -1.14
N ARG A 238 -2.76 22.49 -1.39
CA ARG A 238 -1.55 22.85 -2.15
C ARG A 238 -0.29 22.30 -1.49
N TYR A 239 -0.12 22.50 -0.18
CA TYR A 239 1.01 21.99 0.59
C TYR A 239 1.17 20.48 0.49
N GLN A 240 0.09 19.72 0.58
CA GLN A 240 0.14 18.26 0.53
C GLN A 240 0.50 17.73 -0.86
N GLY A 241 0.02 18.37 -1.92
CA GLY A 241 0.45 18.08 -3.28
C GLY A 241 1.96 18.31 -3.46
N GLU A 242 2.44 19.50 -3.07
CA GLU A 242 3.86 19.83 -3.12
C GLU A 242 4.73 18.92 -2.23
N LYS A 243 4.23 18.54 -1.04
CA LYS A 243 4.95 17.67 -0.11
C LYS A 243 5.25 16.30 -0.75
N LEU A 244 4.31 15.74 -1.52
CA LEU A 244 4.53 14.45 -2.19
C LEU A 244 5.67 14.55 -3.22
N VAL A 245 5.66 15.60 -4.05
CA VAL A 245 6.73 15.83 -5.03
C VAL A 245 8.09 16.10 -4.35
N ARG A 246 8.11 16.90 -3.27
CA ARG A 246 9.34 17.12 -2.48
C ARG A 246 9.90 15.87 -1.83
N ARG A 247 9.07 14.86 -1.59
CA ARG A 247 9.49 13.52 -1.14
C ARG A 247 9.95 12.63 -2.29
N GLU A 248 10.16 13.21 -3.47
CA GLU A 248 10.64 12.51 -4.67
C GLU A 248 9.70 11.39 -5.16
N PHE A 249 8.41 11.48 -4.81
CA PHE A 249 7.41 10.61 -5.40
C PHE A 249 7.09 11.08 -6.81
N ASP A 250 7.17 10.18 -7.81
CA ASP A 250 7.01 10.54 -9.20
C ASP A 250 5.61 10.23 -9.76
N ALA A 251 5.24 10.92 -10.84
CA ALA A 251 3.92 10.83 -11.46
C ALA A 251 3.68 9.48 -12.16
N TYR A 252 4.72 8.87 -12.69
CA TYR A 252 4.62 7.58 -13.39
C TYR A 252 4.37 6.46 -12.38
N SER A 253 5.08 6.45 -11.26
CA SER A 253 4.81 5.54 -10.14
C SER A 253 3.36 5.68 -9.64
N TYR A 254 2.89 6.93 -9.45
CA TYR A 254 1.52 7.19 -9.06
C TYR A 254 0.50 6.65 -10.08
N TRP A 255 0.77 6.83 -11.37
CA TRP A 255 -0.02 6.30 -12.47
C TRP A 255 -0.18 4.78 -12.39
N TYR A 256 0.93 4.05 -12.32
CA TYR A 256 0.89 2.58 -12.25
C TYR A 256 0.28 2.05 -10.96
N LEU A 257 0.57 2.66 -9.83
CA LEU A 257 -0.01 2.28 -8.55
C LEU A 257 -1.54 2.52 -8.53
N SER A 258 -2.03 3.59 -9.17
CA SER A 258 -3.47 3.83 -9.30
C SER A 258 -4.18 2.76 -10.12
N TYR A 259 -3.55 2.21 -11.16
CA TYR A 259 -4.06 1.05 -11.90
C TYR A 259 -3.95 -0.25 -11.11
N ALA A 260 -2.87 -0.42 -10.34
CA ALA A 260 -2.75 -1.57 -9.46
C ALA A 260 -3.88 -1.60 -8.43
N LEU A 261 -4.24 -0.45 -7.83
CA LEU A 261 -5.41 -0.32 -6.96
C LEU A 261 -6.70 -0.78 -7.65
N ASP A 262 -6.93 -0.36 -8.91
CA ASP A 262 -8.12 -0.76 -9.67
C ASP A 262 -8.12 -2.25 -10.04
N SER A 263 -6.97 -2.91 -10.04
CA SER A 263 -6.84 -4.34 -10.36
C SER A 263 -7.32 -5.26 -9.25
N MET A 264 -7.53 -4.74 -8.02
CA MET A 264 -7.88 -5.55 -6.87
C MET A 264 -9.22 -6.26 -7.03
N ASN A 265 -9.17 -7.57 -7.11
CA ASN A 265 -10.31 -8.48 -7.06
C ASN A 265 -9.81 -9.90 -6.83
N ILE A 266 -9.79 -10.33 -5.57
CA ILE A 266 -9.29 -11.67 -5.21
C ILE A 266 -10.08 -12.80 -5.85
N GLY A 267 -11.33 -12.55 -6.23
CA GLY A 267 -12.21 -13.54 -6.90
C GLY A 267 -11.91 -13.76 -8.38
N ARG A 268 -11.07 -12.88 -9.00
CA ARG A 268 -10.77 -12.96 -10.45
C ARG A 268 -10.02 -14.25 -10.78
N GLY A 269 -10.65 -15.09 -11.62
CA GLY A 269 -10.11 -16.40 -12.02
C GLY A 269 -10.21 -17.49 -10.93
N ARG A 270 -10.91 -17.22 -9.80
CA ARG A 270 -11.00 -18.13 -8.65
C ARG A 270 -12.45 -18.55 -8.29
N GLY A 271 -13.41 -18.24 -9.16
CA GLY A 271 -14.82 -18.60 -8.97
C GLY A 271 -15.60 -17.61 -8.07
N GLY A 272 -15.09 -16.39 -7.93
CA GLY A 272 -15.73 -15.29 -7.19
C GLY A 272 -15.07 -15.00 -5.86
N VAL A 273 -15.43 -13.83 -5.29
CA VAL A 273 -14.85 -13.29 -4.06
C VAL A 273 -15.10 -14.21 -2.87
N GLU A 274 -16.33 -14.69 -2.70
CA GLU A 274 -16.71 -15.56 -1.59
C GLU A 274 -15.85 -16.82 -1.53
N LYS A 275 -15.68 -17.49 -2.69
CA LYS A 275 -14.84 -18.69 -2.79
C LYS A 275 -13.37 -18.40 -2.48
N ALA A 276 -12.86 -17.24 -2.91
CA ALA A 276 -11.50 -16.82 -2.63
C ALA A 276 -11.30 -16.52 -1.15
N LEU A 277 -12.22 -15.76 -0.51
CA LEU A 277 -12.18 -15.49 0.94
C LEU A 277 -12.24 -16.79 1.75
N ALA A 278 -13.14 -17.72 1.39
CA ALA A 278 -13.29 -19.01 2.07
C ALA A 278 -12.06 -19.93 1.94
N SER A 279 -11.13 -19.64 1.01
CA SER A 279 -9.89 -20.42 0.86
C SER A 279 -8.73 -19.93 1.75
N ILE A 280 -8.88 -18.80 2.42
CA ILE A 280 -7.88 -18.29 3.35
C ILE A 280 -7.81 -19.18 4.59
N LYS A 281 -6.60 -19.60 4.98
CA LYS A 281 -6.35 -20.50 6.11
C LYS A 281 -5.80 -19.81 7.34
N ALA A 282 -5.17 -18.64 7.15
CA ALA A 282 -4.65 -17.85 8.25
C ALA A 282 -5.76 -17.37 9.18
N LYS A 283 -5.48 -17.26 10.47
CA LYS A 283 -6.33 -16.53 11.40
C LYS A 283 -6.26 -15.04 11.08
N CYS A 284 -7.39 -14.42 10.72
CA CYS A 284 -7.45 -13.05 10.24
C CYS A 284 -8.08 -12.09 11.24
N ARG A 285 -7.43 -10.93 11.47
CA ARG A 285 -8.05 -9.76 12.09
C ARG A 285 -8.30 -8.72 11.01
N LEU A 286 -9.55 -8.33 10.86
CA LEU A 286 -9.96 -7.30 9.90
C LEU A 286 -10.28 -6.03 10.68
N ILE A 287 -9.48 -4.99 10.48
CA ILE A 287 -9.62 -3.73 11.20
C ILE A 287 -10.14 -2.66 10.25
N SER A 288 -11.30 -2.12 10.54
CA SER A 288 -11.93 -1.02 9.79
C SER A 288 -11.89 0.28 10.58
N ILE A 289 -11.93 1.40 9.88
CA ILE A 289 -12.08 2.73 10.48
C ILE A 289 -13.52 3.20 10.26
N SER A 290 -14.20 3.62 11.33
CA SER A 290 -15.64 3.90 11.34
C SER A 290 -16.11 4.89 10.26
N THR A 291 -15.28 5.86 9.92
CA THR A 291 -15.59 6.92 8.95
C THR A 291 -14.87 6.77 7.62
N ASP A 292 -14.21 5.62 7.35
CA ASP A 292 -13.53 5.37 6.09
C ASP A 292 -14.54 5.24 4.93
N GLN A 293 -14.47 6.19 3.99
CA GLN A 293 -15.34 6.22 2.83
C GLN A 293 -14.80 5.38 1.66
N LEU A 294 -13.50 5.09 1.65
CA LEU A 294 -12.90 4.23 0.62
C LEU A 294 -13.18 2.77 0.89
N PHE A 295 -13.04 2.36 2.15
CA PHE A 295 -13.25 0.99 2.61
C PHE A 295 -14.17 0.98 3.84
N PRO A 296 -15.48 1.19 3.63
CA PRO A 296 -16.45 1.22 4.72
C PRO A 296 -16.41 -0.08 5.56
N PRO A 297 -16.69 -0.01 6.88
CA PRO A 297 -16.62 -1.14 7.81
C PRO A 297 -17.39 -2.40 7.34
N CYS A 298 -18.51 -2.22 6.65
CA CYS A 298 -19.29 -3.34 6.11
C CYS A 298 -18.51 -4.27 5.17
N LEU A 299 -17.41 -3.79 4.55
CA LEU A 299 -16.53 -4.63 3.74
C LEU A 299 -15.68 -5.56 4.62
N GLY A 300 -15.16 -5.05 5.73
CA GLY A 300 -14.45 -5.86 6.73
C GLY A 300 -15.38 -6.87 7.41
N GLU A 301 -16.58 -6.44 7.81
CA GLU A 301 -17.62 -7.31 8.38
C GLU A 301 -17.97 -8.47 7.43
N TYR A 302 -18.20 -8.14 6.15
CA TYR A 302 -18.48 -9.17 5.14
C TYR A 302 -17.32 -10.16 5.01
N ALA A 303 -16.08 -9.66 4.88
CA ALA A 303 -14.92 -10.54 4.75
C ALA A 303 -14.75 -11.43 5.97
N ALA A 304 -14.93 -10.90 7.19
CA ALA A 304 -14.87 -11.69 8.42
C ALA A 304 -15.99 -12.74 8.51
N SER A 305 -17.15 -12.51 7.91
CA SER A 305 -18.23 -13.48 7.87
C SER A 305 -17.98 -14.67 6.92
N VAL A 306 -17.02 -14.54 6.00
CA VAL A 306 -16.73 -15.54 4.96
C VAL A 306 -15.42 -16.27 5.21
N ILE A 307 -14.41 -15.59 5.74
CA ILE A 307 -13.11 -16.22 6.08
C ILE A 307 -13.31 -17.17 7.26
N PRO A 308 -12.84 -18.43 7.19
CA PRO A 308 -13.16 -19.46 8.19
C PRO A 308 -12.72 -19.13 9.62
N ASP A 309 -11.56 -18.48 9.79
CA ASP A 309 -11.03 -18.08 11.11
C ASP A 309 -10.72 -16.57 11.07
N ALA A 310 -11.75 -15.75 11.27
CA ALA A 310 -11.62 -14.32 11.22
C ALA A 310 -12.47 -13.59 12.26
N CYS A 311 -12.01 -12.43 12.69
CA CYS A 311 -12.75 -11.47 13.48
C CYS A 311 -12.65 -10.07 12.88
N HIS A 312 -13.65 -9.23 13.14
CA HIS A 312 -13.70 -7.85 12.69
C HIS A 312 -13.68 -6.90 13.88
N TYR A 313 -12.89 -5.85 13.77
CA TYR A 313 -12.80 -4.75 14.73
C TYR A 313 -13.03 -3.44 14.01
N GLU A 314 -13.79 -2.55 14.62
CA GLU A 314 -13.99 -1.18 14.13
C GLU A 314 -13.34 -0.18 15.08
N ILE A 315 -12.44 0.64 14.55
CA ILE A 315 -11.80 1.74 15.27
C ILE A 315 -12.60 3.01 15.01
N SER A 316 -13.06 3.65 16.08
CA SER A 316 -13.72 4.97 15.99
C SER A 316 -12.70 6.05 15.67
N SER A 317 -12.91 6.80 14.59
CA SER A 317 -12.07 7.94 14.19
C SER A 317 -12.85 8.93 13.36
N GLU A 318 -12.55 10.21 13.51
CA GLU A 318 -13.09 11.31 12.68
C GLU A 318 -12.24 11.54 11.40
N PHE A 319 -11.15 10.81 11.23
CA PHE A 319 -10.15 11.08 10.20
C PHE A 319 -10.26 10.20 8.95
N GLY A 320 -11.34 9.41 8.83
CA GLY A 320 -11.57 8.56 7.66
C GLY A 320 -10.48 7.51 7.49
N HIS A 321 -10.09 7.28 6.24
CA HIS A 321 -9.06 6.30 5.89
C HIS A 321 -7.73 6.52 6.62
N ASP A 322 -7.33 7.80 6.84
CA ASP A 322 -6.09 8.14 7.56
C ASP A 322 -6.11 7.71 9.04
N GLY A 323 -7.26 7.28 9.58
CA GLY A 323 -7.40 6.81 10.97
C GLY A 323 -6.39 5.71 11.31
N PHE A 324 -6.03 4.81 10.38
CA PHE A 324 -5.04 3.76 10.66
C PHE A 324 -3.61 4.29 10.92
N LEU A 325 -3.33 5.53 10.55
CA LEU A 325 -2.05 6.23 10.85
C LEU A 325 -2.14 7.12 12.08
N ILE A 326 -3.35 7.47 12.52
CA ILE A 326 -3.60 8.46 13.57
C ILE A 326 -3.96 7.77 14.88
N GLU A 327 -4.87 6.78 14.84
CA GLU A 327 -5.43 6.09 16.01
C GLU A 327 -4.53 4.91 16.45
N ASN A 328 -3.25 5.19 16.67
CA ASN A 328 -2.26 4.13 16.92
C ASN A 328 -2.57 3.28 18.16
N ASP A 329 -3.01 3.88 19.27
CA ASP A 329 -3.29 3.15 20.51
C ASP A 329 -4.47 2.18 20.32
N CYS A 330 -5.54 2.63 19.66
CA CYS A 330 -6.68 1.80 19.31
C CYS A 330 -6.29 0.68 18.35
N LEU A 331 -5.40 0.97 17.40
CA LEU A 331 -4.89 -0.02 16.45
C LEU A 331 -4.05 -1.10 17.16
N ILE A 332 -3.13 -0.71 18.04
CA ILE A 332 -2.32 -1.64 18.85
C ILE A 332 -3.23 -2.58 19.66
N GLU A 333 -4.30 -2.03 20.25
CA GLU A 333 -5.26 -2.82 21.00
C GLU A 333 -6.02 -3.80 20.12
N ALA A 334 -6.56 -3.34 18.99
CA ALA A 334 -7.30 -4.16 18.03
C ALA A 334 -6.47 -5.30 17.44
N LEU A 335 -5.16 -5.05 17.24
CA LEU A 335 -4.20 -6.04 16.75
C LEU A 335 -3.71 -7.01 17.84
N GLY A 336 -3.99 -6.74 19.12
CA GLY A 336 -3.49 -7.55 20.23
C GLY A 336 -1.98 -7.53 20.41
N LEU A 337 -1.33 -6.44 19.98
CA LEU A 337 0.12 -6.23 19.99
C LEU A 337 0.57 -5.46 21.25
N LYS A 338 0.12 -5.86 22.44
CA LYS A 338 0.52 -5.22 23.73
C LYS A 338 1.81 -5.78 24.28
#